data_55a4b17707af69c6864f52a33610eae4
#
_entry.id   55a4b17707af69c6864f52a33610eae4
#
_cell.length_a   1.000
_cell.length_b   1.000
_cell.length_c   1.000
_cell.angle_alpha   90.00
_cell.angle_beta   90.00
_cell.angle_gamma   90.00
#
_symmetry.space_group_name_H-M   'P 1'
#
loop_
_entity.id
_entity.type
_entity.pdbx_description
1 polymer ?
#
loop_
_entity_poly.entity_id
_entity_poly.type
_entity_poly.pdbx_seq_one_letter_code
_entity_poly.pdbx_strand_id
1 'polypeptide(L)'
;RADHEGRSGQMKEFKGRIVASGTVTAKALVSHGGLNTLASFQKALQFGDKKATCGDQNNPDLYGKQMAGKALCLPTTIGSTTGGLVLYCACSMNRQPACMLFSQPIDSLAAAGAILADVWLDNVQMPVIDSLGEEFLEYVKDDMNITVKEDGTVVVE
;
A
#
# COMPACT_ATOMS: atom_id res chain seq x y z
N ARG A 1 -16.87 22.53 13.79
CA ARG A 1 -16.52 22.01 13.69
C ARG A 1 -16.28 21.99 13.25
N ALA A 2 -16.25 22.50 13.47
CA ALA A 2 -15.81 21.93 13.05
C ALA A 2 -15.45 21.92 12.60
N ASP A 3 -15.28 22.27 12.68
CA ASP A 3 -14.87 21.82 12.26
C ASP A 3 -14.51 21.95 11.91
N HIS A 4 -14.30 22.19 12.07
CA HIS A 4 -13.73 21.80 11.86
C HIS A 4 -13.47 21.77 11.44
N GLU A 5 -13.76 22.29 11.68
CA GLU A 5 -13.50 21.86 11.36
C GLU A 5 -13.14 21.48 10.85
N GLY A 6 -13.29 21.52 10.67
CA GLY A 6 -12.86 20.97 10.25
C GLY A 6 -12.47 20.73 10.18
N ARG A 7 -12.20 20.57 9.99
CA ARG A 7 -11.62 20.32 10.22
C ARG A 7 -10.72 19.63 10.23
N SER A 8 -9.93 19.97 9.85
CA SER A 8 -8.63 19.54 10.24
C SER A 8 -8.67 18.85 11.61
N GLY A 9 -7.75 17.88 11.87
CA GLY A 9 -7.73 17.16 13.12
C GLY A 9 -8.76 16.05 13.26
N GLN A 10 -9.54 15.83 12.24
CA GLN A 10 -10.47 14.71 12.25
C GLN A 10 -9.74 13.42 11.93
N MET A 11 -9.95 12.41 12.76
CA MET A 11 -9.44 11.08 12.54
C MET A 11 -10.58 10.16 12.19
N LYS A 12 -10.37 9.29 11.21
CA LYS A 12 -11.34 8.26 10.90
C LYS A 12 -10.64 6.92 10.91
N GLU A 13 -11.29 5.93 11.52
CA GLU A 13 -10.74 4.58 11.64
C GLU A 13 -11.47 3.63 10.73
N PHE A 14 -10.69 2.75 10.12
CA PHE A 14 -11.21 1.68 9.28
C PHE A 14 -10.59 0.37 9.74
N LYS A 15 -11.28 -0.72 9.54
CA LYS A 15 -10.76 -2.03 9.90
C LYS A 15 -10.96 -3.00 8.75
N GLY A 16 -9.91 -3.75 8.44
CA GLY A 16 -9.93 -4.74 7.39
C GLY A 16 -9.32 -6.06 7.83
N ARG A 17 -9.11 -6.95 6.87
CA ARG A 17 -8.50 -8.24 7.11
C ARG A 17 -6.98 -8.09 7.09
N ILE A 18 -6.31 -8.63 8.10
CA ILE A 18 -4.85 -8.62 8.17
C ILE A 18 -4.30 -9.69 7.23
N VAL A 19 -3.56 -9.27 6.21
CA VAL A 19 -2.81 -10.17 5.33
C VAL A 19 -1.39 -10.32 5.86
N ALA A 20 -0.76 -9.20 6.23
CA ALA A 20 0.53 -9.19 6.92
C ALA A 20 0.44 -8.15 8.02
N SER A 21 0.78 -8.54 9.24
CA SER A 21 0.66 -7.66 10.40
C SER A 21 1.83 -6.71 10.54
N GLY A 22 1.65 -5.67 11.32
CA GLY A 22 2.70 -4.71 11.65
C GLY A 22 2.12 -3.36 11.99
N THR A 23 2.98 -2.47 12.44
CA THR A 23 2.60 -1.10 12.77
C THR A 23 3.46 -0.14 11.96
N VAL A 24 2.82 0.90 11.41
CA VAL A 24 3.55 1.89 10.63
C VAL A 24 2.74 3.18 10.56
N THR A 25 3.46 4.30 10.42
CA THR A 25 2.85 5.59 10.11
C THR A 25 3.54 6.13 8.86
N ALA A 26 2.76 6.52 7.86
CA ALA A 26 3.29 7.03 6.59
C ALA A 26 2.27 7.93 5.91
N LYS A 27 2.74 8.65 4.90
CA LYS A 27 1.87 9.47 4.06
C LYS A 27 1.16 8.61 3.02
N ALA A 28 -0.08 8.90 2.76
CA ALA A 28 -0.90 8.17 1.79
C ALA A 28 -0.49 8.49 0.36
N LEU A 29 -0.54 7.47 -0.48
CA LEU A 29 -0.50 7.60 -1.94
C LEU A 29 -1.68 6.80 -2.46
N VAL A 30 -2.65 7.46 -3.09
CA VAL A 30 -3.95 6.90 -3.39
C VAL A 30 -4.10 6.63 -4.88
N SER A 31 -4.61 5.45 -5.22
CA SER A 31 -5.00 5.12 -6.59
C SER A 31 -6.42 4.57 -6.59
N HIS A 32 -7.20 4.97 -7.57
CA HIS A 32 -8.55 4.44 -7.80
C HIS A 32 -8.56 3.34 -8.86
N GLY A 33 -7.39 3.07 -9.46
CA GLY A 33 -7.18 1.93 -10.34
C GLY A 33 -6.41 0.81 -9.64
N GLY A 34 -6.61 -0.42 -10.07
CA GLY A 34 -5.90 -1.55 -9.48
C GLY A 34 -4.39 -1.48 -9.70
N LEU A 35 -3.64 -2.05 -8.77
CA LEU A 35 -2.18 -2.07 -8.85
C LEU A 35 -1.72 -3.27 -9.68
N ASN A 36 -1.10 -2.99 -10.81
CA ASN A 36 -0.34 -4.02 -11.53
C ASN A 36 1.07 -4.03 -10.95
N THR A 37 1.34 -5.00 -10.11
CA THR A 37 2.58 -5.04 -9.33
C THR A 37 3.82 -5.11 -10.23
N LEU A 38 3.79 -5.96 -11.24
CA LEU A 38 4.92 -6.09 -12.16
C LEU A 38 5.18 -4.78 -12.91
N ALA A 39 4.17 -4.24 -13.57
CA ALA A 39 4.32 -3.01 -14.34
C ALA A 39 4.75 -1.83 -13.47
N SER A 40 4.25 -1.78 -12.22
CA SER A 40 4.53 -0.68 -11.31
C SER A 40 5.96 -0.70 -10.78
N PHE A 41 6.50 -1.86 -10.41
CA PHE A 41 7.79 -1.98 -9.73
C PHE A 41 8.95 -2.41 -10.62
N GLN A 42 8.68 -3.05 -11.76
CA GLN A 42 9.72 -3.71 -12.56
C GLN A 42 10.88 -2.79 -12.90
N LYS A 43 10.57 -1.61 -13.42
CA LYS A 43 11.60 -0.66 -13.87
C LYS A 43 12.46 -0.17 -12.70
N ALA A 44 11.79 0.16 -11.59
CA ALA A 44 12.49 0.66 -10.41
C ALA A 44 13.44 -0.39 -9.85
N LEU A 45 13.01 -1.64 -9.77
CA LEU A 45 13.83 -2.72 -9.25
C LEU A 45 15.00 -3.03 -10.21
N GLN A 46 14.73 -3.01 -11.51
CA GLN A 46 15.72 -3.31 -12.53
C GLN A 46 16.84 -2.27 -12.58
N PHE A 47 16.50 -0.99 -12.40
CA PHE A 47 17.45 0.11 -12.50
C PHE A 47 17.91 0.66 -11.16
N GLY A 48 17.54 0.01 -10.05
CA GLY A 48 17.99 0.41 -8.71
C GLY A 48 17.43 1.71 -8.21
N ASP A 49 16.22 2.06 -8.64
CA ASP A 49 15.54 3.27 -8.19
C ASP A 49 15.08 3.14 -6.75
N LYS A 50 15.73 3.85 -5.83
CA LYS A 50 15.43 3.79 -4.40
C LYS A 50 14.06 4.34 -4.03
N LYS A 51 13.47 5.16 -4.90
CA LYS A 51 12.13 5.72 -4.68
C LYS A 51 11.03 4.76 -5.09
N ALA A 52 11.38 3.69 -5.80
CA ALA A 52 10.41 2.79 -6.40
C ALA A 52 9.35 3.58 -7.16
N THR A 53 9.80 4.39 -8.11
CA THR A 53 8.90 5.20 -8.92
C THR A 53 8.01 4.30 -9.76
N CYS A 54 6.71 4.51 -9.70
CA CYS A 54 5.75 3.68 -10.42
C CYS A 54 5.92 3.82 -11.93
N GLY A 55 6.15 2.69 -12.61
CA GLY A 55 6.36 2.63 -14.06
C GLY A 55 5.13 2.23 -14.86
N ASP A 56 3.98 2.04 -14.22
CA ASP A 56 2.76 1.61 -14.90
C ASP A 56 2.05 2.78 -15.55
N GLN A 57 2.24 2.94 -16.85
CA GLN A 57 1.62 4.03 -17.62
C GLN A 57 0.10 3.92 -17.70
N ASN A 58 -0.44 2.74 -17.39
CA ASN A 58 -1.89 2.53 -17.40
C ASN A 58 -2.56 2.94 -16.08
N ASN A 59 -1.77 3.38 -15.11
CA ASN A 59 -2.29 3.87 -13.83
C ASN A 59 -1.94 5.34 -13.68
N PRO A 60 -2.83 6.27 -14.09
CA PRO A 60 -2.53 7.69 -14.06
C PRO A 60 -2.38 8.26 -12.65
N ASP A 61 -2.97 7.61 -11.65
CA ASP A 61 -2.86 8.08 -10.26
C ASP A 61 -1.47 7.86 -9.68
N LEU A 62 -0.78 6.81 -10.11
CA LEU A 62 0.50 6.42 -9.55
C LEU A 62 1.69 6.68 -10.47
N TYR A 63 1.48 6.71 -11.78
CA TYR A 63 2.59 6.79 -12.73
C TYR A 63 3.53 7.95 -12.41
N GLY A 64 4.81 7.64 -12.30
CA GLY A 64 5.83 8.63 -12.02
C GLY A 64 5.94 9.05 -10.57
N LYS A 65 5.15 8.48 -9.67
CA LYS A 65 5.19 8.83 -8.25
C LYS A 65 5.99 7.82 -7.44
N GLN A 66 6.59 8.30 -6.36
CA GLN A 66 7.35 7.46 -5.44
C GLN A 66 6.42 6.55 -4.64
N MET A 67 6.69 5.25 -4.66
CA MET A 67 5.93 4.28 -3.88
C MET A 67 6.66 3.84 -2.61
N ALA A 68 7.99 3.84 -2.62
CA ALA A 68 8.78 3.42 -1.45
C ALA A 68 8.49 4.33 -0.26
N GLY A 69 8.21 3.73 0.89
CA GLY A 69 7.94 4.46 2.13
C GLY A 69 6.59 5.13 2.22
N LYS A 70 5.71 4.93 1.25
CA LYS A 70 4.36 5.49 1.24
C LYS A 70 3.34 4.45 1.68
N ALA A 71 2.22 4.92 2.24
CA ALA A 71 1.07 4.07 2.50
C ALA A 71 0.24 4.01 1.22
N LEU A 72 0.37 2.92 0.47
CA LEU A 72 -0.37 2.75 -0.78
C LEU A 72 -1.82 2.37 -0.48
N CYS A 73 -2.76 3.17 -0.95
CA CYS A 73 -4.21 2.98 -0.76
C CYS A 73 -4.82 2.69 -2.13
N LEU A 74 -5.36 1.49 -2.30
CA LEU A 74 -5.69 0.93 -3.61
C LEU A 74 -6.99 0.13 -3.54
N PRO A 75 -7.69 -0.06 -4.68
CA PRO A 75 -8.83 -0.99 -4.67
C PRO A 75 -8.39 -2.45 -4.57
N THR A 76 -7.45 -2.88 -5.41
CA THR A 76 -6.98 -4.27 -5.46
C THR A 76 -5.69 -4.35 -6.26
N THR A 77 -5.10 -5.54 -6.32
CA THR A 77 -4.02 -5.84 -7.27
C THR A 77 -4.62 -6.44 -8.53
N ILE A 78 -3.95 -6.19 -9.66
CA ILE A 78 -4.30 -6.78 -10.95
C ILE A 78 -3.02 -7.28 -11.62
N GLY A 79 -3.16 -8.13 -12.61
CA GLY A 79 -2.06 -8.51 -13.48
C GLY A 79 -1.61 -9.93 -13.28
N SER A 80 -0.28 -10.16 -13.47
CA SER A 80 0.27 -11.47 -13.70
C SER A 80 0.48 -12.28 -12.41
N THR A 81 0.71 -13.59 -12.61
CA THR A 81 1.03 -14.53 -11.55
C THR A 81 2.38 -14.24 -10.87
N THR A 82 3.19 -13.34 -11.42
CA THR A 82 4.48 -12.97 -10.82
C THR A 82 4.37 -11.86 -9.79
N GLY A 83 3.15 -11.31 -9.56
CA GLY A 83 2.95 -10.17 -8.67
C GLY A 83 3.49 -10.38 -7.26
N GLY A 84 3.25 -11.55 -6.68
CA GLY A 84 3.75 -11.86 -5.34
C GLY A 84 5.27 -11.89 -5.27
N LEU A 85 5.91 -12.46 -6.29
CA LEU A 85 7.37 -12.49 -6.36
C LEU A 85 7.95 -11.08 -6.49
N VAL A 86 7.31 -10.23 -7.27
CA VAL A 86 7.77 -8.84 -7.43
C VAL A 86 7.69 -8.10 -6.10
N LEU A 87 6.61 -8.27 -5.34
CA LEU A 87 6.50 -7.68 -4.01
C LEU A 87 7.59 -8.18 -3.07
N TYR A 88 7.86 -9.48 -3.10
CA TYR A 88 8.94 -10.06 -2.31
C TYR A 88 10.29 -9.42 -2.68
N CYS A 89 10.57 -9.27 -3.96
CA CYS A 89 11.82 -8.64 -4.43
C CYS A 89 11.92 -7.19 -3.98
N ALA A 90 10.82 -6.43 -4.06
CA ALA A 90 10.80 -5.04 -3.60
C ALA A 90 11.16 -4.97 -2.11
N CYS A 91 10.59 -5.85 -1.29
CA CYS A 91 10.89 -5.93 0.13
C CYS A 91 12.37 -6.30 0.37
N SER A 92 12.89 -7.28 -0.37
CA SER A 92 14.28 -7.72 -0.17
C SER A 92 15.29 -6.63 -0.54
N MET A 93 14.91 -5.71 -1.40
CA MET A 93 15.76 -4.59 -1.83
C MET A 93 15.49 -3.30 -1.06
N ASN A 94 14.62 -3.32 -0.06
CA ASN A 94 14.19 -2.15 0.69
C ASN A 94 13.55 -1.07 -0.20
N ARG A 95 12.78 -1.51 -1.19
CA ARG A 95 12.06 -0.63 -2.11
C ARG A 95 10.55 -0.70 -1.91
N GLN A 96 10.12 -1.35 -0.81
CA GLN A 96 8.70 -1.57 -0.57
C GLN A 96 7.99 -0.30 -0.11
N PRO A 97 6.68 -0.21 -0.34
CA PRO A 97 5.85 0.78 0.35
C PRO A 97 5.92 0.58 1.87
N ALA A 98 5.54 1.61 2.62
CA ALA A 98 5.45 1.47 4.07
C ALA A 98 4.36 0.49 4.47
N CYS A 99 3.24 0.51 3.75
CA CYS A 99 2.15 -0.44 3.91
C CYS A 99 1.32 -0.47 2.64
N MET A 100 0.50 -1.50 2.49
CA MET A 100 -0.45 -1.62 1.39
C MET A 100 -1.85 -1.81 1.94
N LEU A 101 -2.77 -0.95 1.55
CA LEU A 101 -4.13 -0.89 2.08
C LEU A 101 -5.11 -0.98 0.93
N PHE A 102 -5.95 -2.01 0.96
CA PHE A 102 -6.86 -2.32 -0.14
C PHE A 102 -8.31 -2.22 0.31
N SER A 103 -9.15 -1.61 -0.53
CA SER A 103 -10.59 -1.55 -0.26
C SER A 103 -11.27 -2.90 -0.50
N GLN A 104 -10.73 -3.71 -1.40
CA GLN A 104 -11.26 -5.02 -1.78
C GLN A 104 -10.32 -6.13 -1.31
N PRO A 105 -10.78 -7.41 -1.31
CA PRO A 105 -9.87 -8.52 -1.09
C PRO A 105 -8.81 -8.57 -2.18
N ILE A 106 -7.55 -8.82 -1.77
CA ILE A 106 -6.47 -8.94 -2.75
C ILE A 106 -6.32 -10.37 -3.22
N ASP A 107 -5.67 -10.54 -4.38
CA ASP A 107 -5.46 -11.86 -4.92
C ASP A 107 -4.42 -12.64 -4.07
N SER A 108 -4.56 -13.95 -4.06
CA SER A 108 -3.75 -14.82 -3.20
C SER A 108 -2.27 -14.82 -3.53
N LEU A 109 -1.90 -14.54 -4.78
CA LEU A 109 -0.48 -14.51 -5.19
C LEU A 109 0.22 -13.28 -4.64
N ALA A 110 -0.44 -12.12 -4.69
CA ALA A 110 0.11 -10.91 -4.09
C ALA A 110 0.18 -11.06 -2.56
N ALA A 111 -0.85 -11.64 -1.95
CA ALA A 111 -0.87 -11.91 -0.52
C ALA A 111 0.28 -12.84 -0.12
N ALA A 112 0.54 -13.89 -0.91
CA ALA A 112 1.64 -14.83 -0.65
C ALA A 112 3.00 -14.13 -0.65
N GLY A 113 3.23 -13.22 -1.61
CA GLY A 113 4.48 -12.47 -1.66
C GLY A 113 4.69 -11.60 -0.42
N ALA A 114 3.65 -10.92 0.04
CA ALA A 114 3.71 -10.12 1.25
C ALA A 114 3.97 -10.96 2.49
N ILE A 115 3.32 -12.11 2.60
CA ILE A 115 3.53 -13.04 3.72
C ILE A 115 4.94 -13.61 3.71
N LEU A 116 5.46 -13.99 2.54
CA LEU A 116 6.82 -14.49 2.42
C LEU A 116 7.83 -13.44 2.86
N ALA A 117 7.63 -12.19 2.48
CA ALA A 117 8.51 -11.10 2.90
C ALA A 117 8.50 -10.96 4.42
N ASP A 118 7.32 -11.02 5.04
CA ASP A 118 7.18 -10.89 6.48
C ASP A 118 7.90 -12.04 7.23
N VAL A 119 7.82 -13.26 6.70
CA VAL A 119 8.40 -14.44 7.34
C VAL A 119 9.89 -14.56 7.11
N TRP A 120 10.38 -14.22 5.91
CA TRP A 120 11.74 -14.52 5.49
C TRP A 120 12.71 -13.33 5.55
N LEU A 121 12.20 -12.11 5.70
CA LEU A 121 13.02 -10.90 5.71
C LEU A 121 12.91 -10.22 7.08
N ASP A 122 13.90 -10.47 7.93
CA ASP A 122 13.88 -10.05 9.34
C ASP A 122 13.74 -8.55 9.55
N ASN A 123 14.21 -7.75 8.61
CA ASN A 123 14.29 -6.30 8.79
C ASN A 123 13.21 -5.54 8.00
N VAL A 124 12.26 -6.24 7.40
CA VAL A 124 11.25 -5.61 6.57
C VAL A 124 9.89 -5.74 7.25
N GLN A 125 9.26 -4.59 7.48
CA GLN A 125 7.86 -4.56 7.88
C GLN A 125 7.08 -3.84 6.79
N MET A 126 6.15 -4.55 6.18
CA MET A 126 5.19 -3.95 5.26
C MET A 126 3.82 -4.53 5.59
N PRO A 127 3.09 -3.90 6.53
CA PRO A 127 1.74 -4.35 6.82
C PRO A 127 0.86 -4.31 5.58
N VAL A 128 0.02 -5.33 5.42
CA VAL A 128 -0.92 -5.42 4.32
C VAL A 128 -2.30 -5.71 4.90
N ILE A 129 -3.23 -4.81 4.66
CA ILE A 129 -4.62 -4.91 5.12
C ILE A 129 -5.50 -4.84 3.87
N ASP A 130 -6.43 -5.78 3.72
CA ASP A 130 -7.38 -5.72 2.62
C ASP A 130 -8.82 -5.67 3.16
N SER A 131 -9.76 -5.62 2.25
CA SER A 131 -11.20 -5.60 2.59
C SER A 131 -11.59 -4.42 3.49
N LEU A 132 -10.89 -3.29 3.34
CA LEU A 132 -11.18 -2.08 4.12
C LEU A 132 -12.49 -1.39 3.70
N GLY A 133 -12.97 -1.66 2.49
CA GLY A 133 -14.22 -1.12 1.99
C GLY A 133 -14.04 0.13 1.14
N GLU A 134 -15.06 0.40 0.33
CA GLU A 134 -15.01 1.55 -0.57
C GLU A 134 -15.00 2.89 0.15
N GLU A 135 -15.64 2.96 1.32
CA GLU A 135 -15.65 4.18 2.11
C GLU A 135 -14.24 4.62 2.50
N PHE A 136 -13.36 3.65 2.80
CA PHE A 136 -11.96 3.94 3.07
C PHE A 136 -11.30 4.62 1.87
N LEU A 137 -11.44 4.02 0.69
CA LEU A 137 -10.78 4.54 -0.50
C LEU A 137 -11.32 5.89 -0.93
N GLU A 138 -12.61 6.14 -0.69
CA GLU A 138 -13.22 7.44 -0.98
C GLU A 138 -12.77 8.53 -0.01
N TYR A 139 -12.53 8.15 1.25
CA TYR A 139 -12.16 9.10 2.28
C TYR A 139 -10.69 9.53 2.19
N VAL A 140 -9.80 8.59 1.94
CA VAL A 140 -8.36 8.84 1.97
C VAL A 140 -7.92 9.65 0.76
N LYS A 141 -7.02 10.63 0.98
CA LYS A 141 -6.43 11.45 -0.08
C LYS A 141 -4.92 11.42 0.04
N ASP A 142 -4.24 11.75 -1.07
CA ASP A 142 -2.78 11.83 -1.10
C ASP A 142 -2.27 12.71 0.04
N ASP A 143 -1.17 12.27 0.63
CA ASP A 143 -0.44 12.98 1.70
C ASP A 143 -1.16 13.05 3.06
N MET A 144 -2.31 12.43 3.21
CA MET A 144 -2.90 12.24 4.53
C MET A 144 -2.02 11.32 5.37
N ASN A 145 -2.03 11.50 6.69
CA ASN A 145 -1.29 10.61 7.58
C ASN A 145 -2.07 9.32 7.80
N ILE A 146 -1.39 8.21 7.58
CA ILE A 146 -1.95 6.87 7.77
C ILE A 146 -1.19 6.19 8.89
N THR A 147 -1.90 5.66 9.87
CA THR A 147 -1.33 4.82 10.92
C THR A 147 -1.99 3.46 10.89
N VAL A 148 -1.18 2.41 10.73
CA VAL A 148 -1.65 1.02 10.76
C VAL A 148 -1.30 0.43 12.11
N LYS A 149 -2.29 -0.19 12.77
CA LYS A 149 -2.12 -0.84 14.06
C LYS A 149 -2.10 -2.35 13.89
N GLU A 150 -1.53 -3.05 14.87
CA GLU A 150 -1.38 -4.50 14.78
C GLU A 150 -2.68 -5.27 14.68
N ASP A 151 -3.78 -4.71 15.18
CA ASP A 151 -5.08 -5.37 15.13
C ASP A 151 -5.81 -5.19 13.79
N GLY A 152 -5.16 -4.57 12.80
CA GLY A 152 -5.75 -4.31 11.49
C GLY A 152 -6.52 -3.00 11.42
N THR A 153 -6.46 -2.17 12.43
CA THR A 153 -7.07 -0.84 12.40
C THR A 153 -6.18 0.11 11.60
N VAL A 154 -6.81 0.88 10.71
CA VAL A 154 -6.15 1.90 9.91
C VAL A 154 -6.73 3.25 10.28
N VAL A 155 -5.90 4.15 10.79
CA VAL A 155 -6.32 5.50 11.18
C VAL A 155 -5.88 6.48 10.11
N VAL A 156 -6.82 7.27 9.60
CA VAL A 156 -6.60 8.26 8.55
C VAL A 156 -6.83 9.65 9.14
N GLU A 157 -5.80 10.50 9.03
CA GLU A 157 -5.90 11.89 9.51
C GLU A 157 -5.61 12.89 8.40
#